data_f5f5a28869cf59e3bad4806d84df52b1
#
_entry.id   f5f5a28869cf59e3bad4806d84df52b1
#
_cell.length_a   1.000
_cell.length_b   1.000
_cell.length_c   1.000
_cell.angle_alpha   90.00
_cell.angle_beta   90.00
_cell.angle_gamma   90.00
#
_symmetry.space_group_name_H-M   'P 1'
#
loop_
_entity.id
_entity.type
_entity.pdbx_description
1 polymer ?
#
loop_
_entity_poly.entity_id
_entity_poly.type
_entity_poly.pdbx_seq_one_letter_code
_entity_poly.pdbx_strand_id
1 'polypeptide(L)'
;PPASARPAVPECAPRRDRAASAPASGATCVSHGASVLRPTPEQLAAGEPWRHALVELSPGGSDADVTREFDLVEKRFVAPQDGGFHRAEAKGSLGWIDADTVYVFTDFGEGTLTPSGYPRVVKRWTRGTPLDAAVTVYEGTDEDMYISAWRSHTPGFERDFVHRSKAFYSDELYLAERTGTPEQRLTKIDVPDSAEVGVRREWLLVELRDDWTVGGATYRAGSLLAARFDDFLAGDRGFTVLFEPTATTSLAGATWTRHHLVVNVLDDVKNRLHVLTPPDAGGAVGQEAADAPWVRSELPGLPARGAGAGGARGGEESGGGQTVVLDRVRAQGAGMRGAARALSFGINGLGLSL
;
A
#
# COMPACT_ATOMS: atom_id res chain seq x y z
N PRO A 1 14.26 15.09 39.75
CA PRO A 1 15.05 15.72 38.72
C PRO A 1 14.11 16.03 37.57
N PRO A 2 14.16 17.25 37.00
CA PRO A 2 13.29 17.59 35.87
C PRO A 2 13.69 16.77 34.64
N ALA A 3 12.71 16.29 33.89
CA ALA A 3 12.88 15.60 32.62
C ALA A 3 13.71 16.48 31.68
N SER A 4 14.83 15.95 31.18
CA SER A 4 15.66 16.63 30.21
C SER A 4 14.86 16.87 28.93
N ALA A 5 14.65 18.13 28.57
CA ALA A 5 14.07 18.51 27.29
C ALA A 5 14.93 17.90 26.17
N ARG A 6 14.34 17.07 25.32
CA ARG A 6 14.98 16.60 24.09
C ARG A 6 15.34 17.84 23.25
N PRO A 7 16.50 17.91 22.61
CA PRO A 7 16.82 19.00 21.71
C PRO A 7 15.82 19.02 20.58
N ALA A 8 15.31 20.21 20.25
CA ALA A 8 14.41 20.39 19.11
C ALA A 8 15.11 19.89 17.84
N VAL A 9 14.52 18.89 17.19
CA VAL A 9 14.98 18.37 15.89
C VAL A 9 14.79 19.48 14.87
N PRO A 10 15.79 19.78 13.99
CA PRO A 10 15.64 20.80 12.98
C PRO A 10 14.47 20.44 12.05
N GLU A 11 13.48 21.35 11.94
CA GLU A 11 12.36 21.18 11.03
C GLU A 11 12.86 20.90 9.60
N CYS A 12 12.32 19.86 8.97
CA CYS A 12 12.55 19.58 7.56
C CYS A 12 11.84 20.65 6.71
N ALA A 13 12.45 21.81 6.53
CA ALA A 13 11.96 22.87 5.65
C ALA A 13 12.49 22.69 4.23
N PRO A 14 11.66 22.90 3.17
CA PRO A 14 12.12 22.86 1.80
C PRO A 14 13.19 23.95 1.57
N ARG A 15 14.20 23.64 0.76
CA ARG A 15 15.38 24.50 0.50
C ARG A 15 15.09 25.95 0.05
N ARG A 16 13.86 26.28 -0.32
CA ARG A 16 13.49 27.63 -0.79
C ARG A 16 13.29 28.67 0.30
N ASP A 17 13.11 28.27 1.56
CA ASP A 17 12.92 29.19 2.70
C ASP A 17 14.23 29.54 3.40
N ARG A 18 15.39 29.14 2.87
CA ARG A 18 16.73 29.43 3.41
C ARG A 18 17.31 30.78 2.95
N ALA A 19 16.54 31.82 2.88
CA ALA A 19 17.05 33.17 2.76
C ALA A 19 17.00 33.85 4.14
N ALA A 20 17.79 33.42 5.07
CA ALA A 20 18.37 34.12 6.22
C ALA A 20 18.74 33.12 7.33
N SER A 21 20.05 33.07 7.66
CA SER A 21 20.68 32.34 8.76
C SER A 21 20.56 30.81 8.75
N ALA A 22 21.57 30.13 8.17
CA ALA A 22 21.75 28.70 8.30
C ALA A 22 22.16 28.32 9.73
N PRO A 23 21.45 27.41 10.43
CA PRO A 23 22.02 26.72 11.56
C PRO A 23 23.02 25.67 11.05
N ALA A 24 24.14 25.53 11.75
CA ALA A 24 25.30 24.73 11.41
C ALA A 24 25.12 23.23 11.65
N SER A 25 24.01 22.61 11.22
CA SER A 25 23.89 21.16 11.12
C SER A 25 23.04 20.83 9.89
N GLY A 26 23.73 20.42 8.83
CA GLY A 26 23.10 20.06 7.56
C GLY A 26 22.35 18.72 7.63
N ALA A 27 21.30 18.62 8.42
CA ALA A 27 20.41 17.47 8.39
C ALA A 27 19.73 17.42 7.01
N THR A 28 20.06 16.40 6.23
CA THR A 28 19.44 16.14 4.92
C THR A 28 18.12 15.44 5.18
N CYS A 29 16.99 16.04 4.79
CA CYS A 29 15.73 15.35 4.82
C CYS A 29 15.59 14.47 3.57
N VAL A 30 15.21 13.23 3.80
CA VAL A 30 14.91 12.24 2.75
C VAL A 30 13.39 12.09 2.66
N SER A 31 12.82 12.16 1.46
CA SER A 31 11.41 11.82 1.27
C SER A 31 11.24 10.30 1.30
N HIS A 32 10.45 9.79 2.25
CA HIS A 32 10.06 8.38 2.32
C HIS A 32 8.89 8.08 1.38
N GLY A 33 8.03 9.05 1.14
CA GLY A 33 6.87 8.86 0.30
C GLY A 33 5.93 10.05 0.31
N ALA A 34 4.88 9.91 -0.48
CA ALA A 34 3.74 10.82 -0.45
C ALA A 34 2.46 10.05 -0.79
N SER A 35 1.39 10.33 -0.06
CA SER A 35 0.05 9.83 -0.32
C SER A 35 -0.83 11.00 -0.75
N VAL A 36 -1.38 10.95 -1.96
CA VAL A 36 -2.28 12.01 -2.47
C VAL A 36 -3.72 11.57 -2.33
N LEU A 37 -4.56 12.41 -1.73
CA LEU A 37 -5.98 12.16 -1.65
C LEU A 37 -6.58 12.18 -3.05
N ARG A 38 -7.31 11.12 -3.39
CA ARG A 38 -8.05 11.07 -4.64
C ARG A 38 -9.28 11.96 -4.54
N PRO A 39 -9.51 12.88 -5.50
CA PRO A 39 -10.78 13.60 -5.59
C PRO A 39 -11.95 12.64 -5.78
N THR A 40 -13.13 13.02 -5.29
CA THR A 40 -14.34 12.24 -5.51
C THR A 40 -14.70 12.18 -6.99
N PRO A 41 -15.55 11.23 -7.44
CA PRO A 41 -16.01 11.17 -8.82
C PRO A 41 -16.66 12.49 -9.28
N GLU A 42 -17.42 13.16 -8.40
CA GLU A 42 -18.07 14.45 -8.67
C GLU A 42 -17.04 15.56 -8.86
N GLN A 43 -16.04 15.63 -7.99
CA GLN A 43 -14.91 16.58 -8.10
C GLN A 43 -14.11 16.37 -9.37
N LEU A 44 -13.83 15.11 -9.72
CA LEU A 44 -13.15 14.77 -10.98
C LEU A 44 -13.99 15.18 -12.20
N ALA A 45 -15.30 14.95 -12.16
CA ALA A 45 -16.21 15.37 -13.23
C ALA A 45 -16.30 16.90 -13.36
N ALA A 46 -16.17 17.62 -12.24
CA ALA A 46 -16.08 19.07 -12.21
C ALA A 46 -14.71 19.63 -12.65
N GLY A 47 -13.74 18.76 -12.92
CA GLY A 47 -12.37 19.15 -13.29
C GLY A 47 -11.53 19.67 -12.13
N GLU A 48 -11.90 19.35 -10.88
CA GLU A 48 -11.13 19.76 -9.72
C GLU A 48 -9.75 19.10 -9.71
N PRO A 49 -8.69 19.86 -9.39
CA PRO A 49 -7.35 19.32 -9.36
C PRO A 49 -7.13 18.41 -8.13
N TRP A 50 -6.20 17.49 -8.24
CA TRP A 50 -5.64 16.78 -7.09
C TRP A 50 -4.95 17.80 -6.19
N ARG A 51 -5.39 17.91 -4.93
CA ARG A 51 -4.98 18.99 -4.06
C ARG A 51 -4.20 18.55 -2.84
N HIS A 52 -4.67 17.55 -2.12
CA HIS A 52 -4.12 17.20 -0.81
C HIS A 52 -3.12 16.05 -0.91
N ALA A 53 -1.94 16.23 -0.37
CA ALA A 53 -0.92 15.18 -0.24
C ALA A 53 -0.40 15.13 1.20
N LEU A 54 -0.22 13.93 1.74
CA LEU A 54 0.59 13.69 2.93
C LEU A 54 2.00 13.35 2.48
N VAL A 55 2.99 14.11 2.92
CA VAL A 55 4.40 13.96 2.56
C VAL A 55 5.16 13.48 3.78
N GLU A 56 5.85 12.37 3.64
CA GLU A 56 6.68 11.76 4.69
C GLU A 56 8.14 12.17 4.50
N LEU A 57 8.70 12.83 5.52
CA LEU A 57 10.02 13.42 5.50
C LEU A 57 10.85 12.84 6.64
N SER A 58 11.87 12.04 6.32
CA SER A 58 12.77 11.49 7.31
C SER A 58 13.99 12.39 7.52
N PRO A 59 14.25 12.84 8.73
CA PRO A 59 15.51 13.47 9.08
C PRO A 59 16.64 12.42 9.07
N GLY A 60 17.57 12.55 8.11
CA GLY A 60 18.71 11.63 8.00
C GLY A 60 18.41 10.24 7.41
N GLY A 61 17.18 9.94 6.97
CA GLY A 61 16.83 8.66 6.36
C GLY A 61 16.59 7.51 7.34
N SER A 62 16.23 7.81 8.60
CA SER A 62 15.82 6.81 9.59
C SER A 62 14.40 6.30 9.33
N ASP A 63 14.01 5.18 9.99
CA ASP A 63 12.62 4.64 9.94
C ASP A 63 11.57 5.60 10.54
N ALA A 64 12.01 6.59 11.32
CA ALA A 64 11.15 7.64 11.85
C ALA A 64 11.09 8.81 10.86
N ASP A 65 9.91 9.33 10.66
CA ASP A 65 9.67 10.48 9.80
C ASP A 65 8.64 11.45 10.38
N VAL A 66 8.59 12.63 9.79
CA VAL A 66 7.56 13.64 10.00
C VAL A 66 6.60 13.59 8.84
N THR A 67 5.30 13.44 9.10
CA THR A 67 4.31 13.55 8.03
C THR A 67 3.67 14.94 8.05
N ARG A 68 3.62 15.59 6.89
CA ARG A 68 3.02 16.92 6.73
C ARG A 68 2.09 16.95 5.54
N GLU A 69 0.97 17.65 5.70
CA GLU A 69 0.08 17.91 4.57
C GLU A 69 0.66 18.96 3.63
N PHE A 70 0.58 18.70 2.33
CA PHE A 70 1.02 19.58 1.26
C PHE A 70 -0.13 19.87 0.30
N ASP A 71 -0.35 21.14 0.00
CA ASP A 71 -1.29 21.60 -1.03
C ASP A 71 -0.59 21.62 -2.40
N LEU A 72 -1.01 20.72 -3.29
CA LEU A 72 -0.41 20.57 -4.63
C LEU A 72 -0.74 21.76 -5.56
N VAL A 73 -1.84 22.47 -5.30
CA VAL A 73 -2.28 23.62 -6.08
C VAL A 73 -1.50 24.87 -5.67
N GLU A 74 -1.50 25.15 -4.36
CA GLU A 74 -0.77 26.27 -3.77
C GLU A 74 0.74 26.01 -3.66
N LYS A 75 1.18 24.75 -3.83
CA LYS A 75 2.58 24.30 -3.78
C LYS A 75 3.28 24.66 -2.45
N ARG A 76 2.56 24.50 -1.34
CA ARG A 76 3.04 24.81 0.01
C ARG A 76 2.55 23.78 1.02
N PHE A 77 3.26 23.65 2.14
CA PHE A 77 2.75 22.90 3.27
C PHE A 77 1.58 23.65 3.92
N VAL A 78 0.55 22.88 4.29
CA VAL A 78 -0.57 23.40 5.07
C VAL A 78 -0.15 23.42 6.54
N ALA A 79 -0.17 24.59 7.17
CA ALA A 79 0.26 24.69 8.56
C ALA A 79 -0.81 24.12 9.51
N PRO A 80 -0.41 23.55 10.67
CA PRO A 80 -1.36 23.01 11.64
C PRO A 80 -2.43 24.01 12.10
N GLN A 81 -2.06 25.28 12.28
CA GLN A 81 -3.00 26.36 12.62
C GLN A 81 -4.02 26.66 11.53
N ASP A 82 -3.70 26.28 10.27
CA ASP A 82 -4.59 26.38 9.11
C ASP A 82 -5.36 25.06 8.87
N GLY A 83 -5.33 24.16 9.85
CA GLY A 83 -6.00 22.86 9.80
C GLY A 83 -5.21 21.74 9.09
N GLY A 84 -3.95 21.95 8.71
CA GLY A 84 -3.11 20.95 8.07
C GLY A 84 -2.76 19.79 8.99
N PHE A 85 -2.80 18.56 8.46
CA PHE A 85 -2.32 17.40 9.22
C PHE A 85 -0.81 17.45 9.39
N HIS A 86 -0.37 17.28 10.63
CA HIS A 86 1.05 17.24 10.99
C HIS A 86 1.28 16.18 12.07
N ARG A 87 1.99 15.12 11.73
CA ARG A 87 2.47 14.10 12.66
C ARG A 87 3.96 14.39 12.97
N ALA A 88 4.28 14.48 14.23
CA ALA A 88 5.67 14.65 14.69
C ALA A 88 6.53 13.44 14.34
N GLU A 89 7.85 13.60 14.38
CA GLU A 89 8.81 12.53 14.10
C GLU A 89 8.57 11.32 14.99
N ALA A 90 8.18 10.23 14.37
CA ALA A 90 7.99 8.92 14.97
C ALA A 90 7.99 7.85 13.87
N LYS A 91 8.09 6.57 14.27
CA LYS A 91 7.71 5.47 13.37
C LYS A 91 6.18 5.47 13.22
N GLY A 92 5.69 5.25 12.01
CA GLY A 92 4.26 5.25 11.72
C GLY A 92 3.92 6.03 10.46
N SER A 93 2.65 6.32 10.24
CA SER A 93 2.18 7.06 9.07
C SER A 93 0.80 7.68 9.28
N LEU A 94 0.36 8.48 8.30
CA LEU A 94 -1.01 8.93 8.11
C LEU A 94 -1.58 8.34 6.82
N GLY A 95 -2.83 7.90 6.85
CA GLY A 95 -3.57 7.42 5.68
C GLY A 95 -4.87 8.18 5.46
N TRP A 96 -5.12 8.68 4.25
CA TRP A 96 -6.37 9.38 3.95
C TRP A 96 -7.59 8.48 4.10
N ILE A 97 -8.61 8.96 4.84
CA ILE A 97 -9.98 8.46 4.80
C ILE A 97 -10.80 9.34 3.86
N ASP A 98 -10.75 10.64 4.08
CA ASP A 98 -11.35 11.70 3.25
C ASP A 98 -10.55 13.02 3.46
N ALA A 99 -11.07 14.15 2.97
CA ALA A 99 -10.38 15.44 3.09
C ALA A 99 -10.24 15.93 4.55
N ASP A 100 -11.13 15.49 5.43
CA ASP A 100 -11.20 15.94 6.82
C ASP A 100 -10.78 14.89 7.84
N THR A 101 -10.45 13.66 7.37
CA THR A 101 -10.16 12.56 8.27
C THR A 101 -9.00 11.72 7.75
N VAL A 102 -8.14 11.27 8.66
CA VAL A 102 -7.04 10.35 8.37
C VAL A 102 -7.03 9.20 9.39
N TYR A 103 -6.53 8.05 8.98
CA TYR A 103 -5.95 7.09 9.90
C TYR A 103 -4.60 7.60 10.36
N VAL A 104 -4.31 7.46 11.64
CA VAL A 104 -3.03 7.78 12.24
C VAL A 104 -2.56 6.63 13.12
N PHE A 105 -1.34 6.21 12.91
CA PHE A 105 -0.64 5.25 13.75
C PHE A 105 0.77 5.78 13.98
N THR A 106 1.09 6.01 15.25
CA THR A 106 2.30 6.72 15.66
C THR A 106 2.56 6.48 17.15
N ASP A 107 3.52 7.17 17.71
CA ASP A 107 3.73 7.28 19.15
C ASP A 107 2.66 8.22 19.77
N PHE A 108 1.74 7.65 20.53
CA PHE A 108 0.74 8.41 21.30
C PHE A 108 1.12 8.52 22.80
N GLY A 109 2.32 8.10 23.18
CA GLY A 109 2.81 8.08 24.55
C GLY A 109 2.97 6.67 25.12
N GLU A 110 3.10 6.60 26.44
CA GLU A 110 3.38 5.35 27.15
C GLU A 110 2.37 4.23 26.80
N GLY A 111 2.90 3.05 26.51
CA GLY A 111 2.09 1.86 26.20
C GLY A 111 1.50 1.81 24.78
N THR A 112 1.80 2.76 23.89
CA THR A 112 1.24 2.77 22.54
C THR A 112 2.17 2.24 21.46
N LEU A 113 3.39 1.88 21.85
CA LEU A 113 4.40 1.30 20.96
C LEU A 113 4.72 -0.14 21.36
N THR A 114 5.20 -0.90 20.39
CA THR A 114 5.83 -2.20 20.60
C THR A 114 7.26 -2.01 21.16
N PRO A 115 7.93 -3.05 21.69
CA PRO A 115 9.32 -2.95 22.16
C PRO A 115 10.30 -2.48 21.09
N SER A 116 10.01 -2.69 19.80
CA SER A 116 10.80 -2.21 18.66
C SER A 116 10.48 -0.76 18.25
N GLY A 117 9.59 -0.09 18.99
CA GLY A 117 9.20 1.30 18.75
C GLY A 117 8.25 1.52 17.58
N TYR A 118 7.59 0.47 17.08
CA TYR A 118 6.54 0.61 16.08
C TYR A 118 5.17 0.79 16.73
N PRO A 119 4.22 1.48 16.06
CA PRO A 119 2.89 1.70 16.61
C PRO A 119 2.11 0.38 16.77
N ARG A 120 1.47 0.21 17.94
CA ARG A 120 0.51 -0.88 18.17
C ARG A 120 -0.95 -0.38 18.26
N VAL A 121 -1.16 0.93 18.11
CA VAL A 121 -2.47 1.58 18.15
C VAL A 121 -2.67 2.34 16.84
N VAL A 122 -3.84 2.18 16.24
CA VAL A 122 -4.30 3.01 15.14
C VAL A 122 -5.55 3.78 15.55
N LYS A 123 -5.58 5.06 15.21
CA LYS A 123 -6.70 5.95 15.52
C LYS A 123 -7.22 6.62 14.24
N ARG A 124 -8.48 7.11 14.32
CA ARG A 124 -9.08 8.01 13.35
C ARG A 124 -8.95 9.43 13.87
N TRP A 125 -8.32 10.30 13.10
CA TRP A 125 -8.06 11.68 13.48
C TRP A 125 -8.79 12.65 12.55
N THR A 126 -9.53 13.59 13.12
CA THR A 126 -10.32 14.59 12.39
C THR A 126 -9.55 15.89 12.27
N ARG A 127 -9.60 16.50 11.10
CA ARG A 127 -8.98 17.80 10.80
C ARG A 127 -9.37 18.86 11.83
N GLY A 128 -8.39 19.67 12.20
CA GLY A 128 -8.61 20.78 13.14
C GLY A 128 -8.79 20.37 14.61
N THR A 129 -8.72 19.08 14.92
CA THR A 129 -8.69 18.60 16.31
C THR A 129 -7.27 18.26 16.75
N PRO A 130 -6.95 18.34 18.07
CA PRO A 130 -5.67 17.88 18.55
C PRO A 130 -5.54 16.34 18.41
N LEU A 131 -4.31 15.84 18.26
CA LEU A 131 -4.03 14.41 18.02
C LEU A 131 -4.53 13.51 19.16
N ASP A 132 -4.52 13.97 20.40
CA ASP A 132 -4.99 13.24 21.58
C ASP A 132 -6.54 13.05 21.58
N ALA A 133 -7.27 13.86 20.81
CA ALA A 133 -8.71 13.68 20.57
C ALA A 133 -9.02 12.62 19.50
N ALA A 134 -8.00 12.02 18.84
CA ALA A 134 -8.21 10.98 17.85
C ALA A 134 -8.80 9.71 18.48
N VAL A 135 -9.79 9.13 17.80
CA VAL A 135 -10.57 7.97 18.29
C VAL A 135 -9.87 6.66 17.92
N THR A 136 -9.67 5.78 18.90
CA THR A 136 -9.04 4.47 18.67
C THR A 136 -9.92 3.60 17.78
N VAL A 137 -9.31 3.06 16.73
CA VAL A 137 -9.92 2.11 15.79
C VAL A 137 -9.48 0.68 16.11
N TYR A 138 -8.20 0.49 16.42
CA TYR A 138 -7.66 -0.80 16.79
C TYR A 138 -6.46 -0.63 17.71
N GLU A 139 -6.33 -1.56 18.65
CA GLU A 139 -5.19 -1.66 19.54
C GLU A 139 -4.71 -3.13 19.57
N GLY A 140 -3.47 -3.34 19.16
CA GLY A 140 -2.79 -4.61 19.24
C GLY A 140 -2.12 -4.80 20.61
N THR A 141 -1.37 -5.88 20.73
CA THR A 141 -0.58 -6.21 21.93
C THR A 141 0.85 -5.68 21.79
N ASP A 142 1.60 -5.72 22.86
CA ASP A 142 3.04 -5.40 22.88
C ASP A 142 3.89 -6.50 22.21
N GLU A 143 3.33 -7.70 22.00
CA GLU A 143 3.97 -8.78 21.25
C GLU A 143 3.87 -8.59 19.73
N ASP A 144 2.98 -7.71 19.26
CA ASP A 144 2.84 -7.44 17.83
C ASP A 144 4.04 -6.68 17.26
N MET A 145 4.29 -6.83 15.97
CA MET A 145 5.34 -6.06 15.30
C MET A 145 4.87 -4.63 15.02
N TYR A 146 3.67 -4.46 14.49
CA TYR A 146 3.01 -3.17 14.29
C TYR A 146 1.56 -3.31 13.85
N ILE A 147 0.80 -2.22 13.99
CA ILE A 147 -0.58 -2.08 13.52
C ILE A 147 -0.66 -0.92 12.54
N SER A 148 -1.42 -1.08 11.49
CA SER A 148 -1.73 -0.01 10.53
C SER A 148 -3.17 -0.08 10.05
N ALA A 149 -3.66 1.00 9.45
CA ALA A 149 -4.95 1.02 8.77
C ALA A 149 -4.91 1.91 7.54
N TRP A 150 -5.76 1.61 6.57
CA TRP A 150 -5.92 2.42 5.37
C TRP A 150 -7.32 2.29 4.79
N ARG A 151 -7.68 3.25 3.95
CA ARG A 151 -8.88 3.19 3.11
C ARG A 151 -8.52 2.93 1.66
N SER A 152 -9.19 1.97 1.05
CA SER A 152 -9.21 1.82 -0.39
C SER A 152 -10.17 2.87 -0.98
N HIS A 153 -9.64 3.73 -1.86
CA HIS A 153 -10.41 4.76 -2.56
C HIS A 153 -10.82 4.31 -3.97
N THR A 154 -10.92 3.01 -4.21
CA THR A 154 -11.37 2.48 -5.50
C THR A 154 -12.86 2.74 -5.64
N PRO A 155 -13.32 3.53 -6.66
CA PRO A 155 -14.73 3.88 -6.81
C PRO A 155 -15.64 2.66 -6.88
N GLY A 156 -16.69 2.65 -6.02
CA GLY A 156 -17.63 1.55 -5.87
C GLY A 156 -17.13 0.40 -5.00
N PHE A 157 -15.88 0.49 -4.49
CA PHE A 157 -15.25 -0.51 -3.63
C PHE A 157 -14.46 0.16 -2.50
N GLU A 158 -14.97 1.28 -2.02
CA GLU A 158 -14.37 1.99 -0.89
C GLU A 158 -14.52 1.12 0.36
N ARG A 159 -13.39 0.72 0.93
CA ARG A 159 -13.31 -0.14 2.11
C ARG A 159 -12.19 0.30 3.02
N ASP A 160 -12.41 0.18 4.31
CA ASP A 160 -11.39 0.42 5.33
C ASP A 160 -10.80 -0.92 5.79
N PHE A 161 -9.49 -0.93 6.00
CA PHE A 161 -8.79 -2.11 6.47
C PHE A 161 -7.91 -1.78 7.66
N VAL A 162 -7.81 -2.75 8.58
CA VAL A 162 -6.81 -2.77 9.65
C VAL A 162 -5.90 -3.96 9.41
N HIS A 163 -4.60 -3.72 9.46
CA HIS A 163 -3.57 -4.74 9.36
C HIS A 163 -2.85 -4.88 10.69
N ARG A 164 -2.75 -6.09 11.16
CA ARG A 164 -2.01 -6.50 12.34
C ARG A 164 -0.86 -7.40 11.92
N SER A 165 0.36 -6.92 12.07
CA SER A 165 1.57 -7.72 11.88
C SER A 165 2.01 -8.28 13.22
N LYS A 166 1.95 -9.61 13.38
CA LYS A 166 2.30 -10.32 14.62
C LYS A 166 3.77 -10.71 14.62
N ALA A 167 4.28 -11.13 13.46
CA ALA A 167 5.66 -11.55 13.28
C ALA A 167 6.05 -11.39 11.80
N PHE A 168 7.32 -11.64 11.46
CA PHE A 168 7.72 -11.80 10.07
C PHE A 168 6.91 -12.93 9.44
N TYR A 169 6.12 -12.64 8.41
CA TYR A 169 5.25 -13.60 7.73
C TYR A 169 4.07 -14.14 8.58
N SER A 170 3.60 -13.36 9.53
CA SER A 170 2.40 -13.68 10.29
C SER A 170 1.56 -12.43 10.49
N ASP A 171 0.57 -12.28 9.63
CA ASP A 171 -0.25 -11.08 9.51
C ASP A 171 -1.74 -11.42 9.60
N GLU A 172 -2.52 -10.49 10.09
CA GLU A 172 -3.97 -10.55 10.08
C GLU A 172 -4.51 -9.30 9.38
N LEU A 173 -5.46 -9.48 8.49
CA LEU A 173 -6.16 -8.39 7.82
C LEU A 173 -7.62 -8.39 8.24
N TYR A 174 -8.13 -7.21 8.58
CA TYR A 174 -9.51 -7.00 8.98
C TYR A 174 -10.18 -6.01 8.03
N LEU A 175 -11.38 -6.34 7.57
CA LEU A 175 -12.30 -5.34 7.02
C LEU A 175 -12.85 -4.54 8.20
N ALA A 176 -12.73 -3.22 8.13
CA ALA A 176 -13.18 -2.30 9.16
C ALA A 176 -14.37 -1.48 8.66
N GLU A 177 -15.46 -1.49 9.42
CA GLU A 177 -16.67 -0.77 9.07
C GLU A 177 -17.00 0.21 10.19
N ARG A 178 -17.52 1.40 9.83
CA ARG A 178 -17.93 2.46 10.75
C ARG A 178 -16.83 2.81 11.77
N THR A 179 -15.60 2.91 11.30
CA THR A 179 -14.43 3.14 12.14
C THR A 179 -14.56 4.43 12.98
N GLY A 180 -14.22 4.35 14.26
CA GLY A 180 -14.28 5.46 15.19
C GLY A 180 -15.69 5.81 15.66
N THR A 181 -16.66 4.92 15.48
CA THR A 181 -18.03 5.06 16.02
C THR A 181 -18.36 3.92 16.98
N PRO A 182 -19.41 4.05 17.84
CA PRO A 182 -19.85 2.96 18.73
C PRO A 182 -20.26 1.69 17.96
N GLU A 183 -20.66 1.80 16.69
CA GLU A 183 -21.10 0.70 15.84
C GLU A 183 -19.95 0.13 15.00
N GLN A 184 -18.71 0.46 15.34
CA GLN A 184 -17.53 -0.07 14.65
C GLN A 184 -17.53 -1.59 14.67
N ARG A 185 -17.23 -2.18 13.52
CA ARG A 185 -17.10 -3.60 13.32
C ARG A 185 -15.79 -3.92 12.62
N LEU A 186 -15.11 -4.95 13.12
CA LEU A 186 -13.90 -5.50 12.49
C LEU A 186 -14.19 -6.96 12.14
N THR A 187 -14.08 -7.29 10.85
CA THR A 187 -14.28 -8.65 10.35
C THR A 187 -12.93 -9.18 9.85
N LYS A 188 -12.36 -10.18 10.54
CA LYS A 188 -11.11 -10.82 10.11
C LYS A 188 -11.33 -11.49 8.75
N ILE A 189 -10.40 -11.31 7.83
CA ILE A 189 -10.31 -12.07 6.60
C ILE A 189 -9.69 -13.43 6.96
N ASP A 190 -10.50 -14.47 6.93
CA ASP A 190 -10.19 -15.80 7.47
C ASP A 190 -9.34 -16.61 6.49
N VAL A 191 -8.05 -16.27 6.41
CA VAL A 191 -7.01 -16.94 5.64
C VAL A 191 -5.85 -17.29 6.58
N PRO A 192 -4.91 -18.17 6.17
CA PRO A 192 -3.71 -18.43 6.98
C PRO A 192 -2.95 -17.16 7.28
N ASP A 193 -2.53 -16.96 8.52
CA ASP A 193 -1.78 -15.77 8.93
C ASP A 193 -0.42 -15.63 8.22
N SER A 194 0.11 -16.73 7.67
CA SER A 194 1.33 -16.74 6.85
C SER A 194 1.10 -16.30 5.41
N ALA A 195 -0.15 -16.22 4.94
CA ALA A 195 -0.47 -15.85 3.58
C ALA A 195 -0.33 -14.34 3.36
N GLU A 196 0.10 -13.95 2.16
CA GLU A 196 0.03 -12.56 1.73
C GLU A 196 -1.33 -12.28 1.09
N VAL A 197 -2.04 -11.27 1.60
CA VAL A 197 -3.44 -11.00 1.27
C VAL A 197 -3.59 -9.63 0.64
N GLY A 198 -4.30 -9.56 -0.47
CA GLY A 198 -4.67 -8.31 -1.13
C GLY A 198 -6.14 -8.28 -1.52
N VAL A 199 -6.78 -7.14 -1.31
CA VAL A 199 -8.16 -6.90 -1.77
C VAL A 199 -8.16 -5.76 -2.77
N ARG A 200 -8.69 -6.01 -3.95
CA ARG A 200 -8.86 -4.98 -4.98
C ARG A 200 -10.15 -5.13 -5.73
N ARG A 201 -10.97 -4.08 -5.67
CA ARG A 201 -12.33 -4.09 -6.20
C ARG A 201 -13.10 -5.27 -5.58
N GLU A 202 -13.67 -6.13 -6.39
CA GLU A 202 -14.40 -7.34 -6.00
C GLU A 202 -13.49 -8.55 -5.71
N TRP A 203 -12.18 -8.45 -5.89
CA TRP A 203 -11.28 -9.59 -5.80
C TRP A 203 -10.46 -9.62 -4.51
N LEU A 204 -10.48 -10.77 -3.86
CA LEU A 204 -9.52 -11.20 -2.86
C LEU A 204 -8.43 -12.00 -3.54
N LEU A 205 -7.16 -11.63 -3.34
CA LEU A 205 -5.99 -12.42 -3.72
C LEU A 205 -5.33 -12.97 -2.45
N VAL A 206 -4.94 -14.23 -2.51
CA VAL A 206 -4.23 -14.93 -1.43
C VAL A 206 -2.99 -15.61 -2.03
N GLU A 207 -1.79 -15.16 -1.63
CA GLU A 207 -0.53 -15.84 -1.94
C GLU A 207 -0.13 -16.70 -0.75
N LEU A 208 -0.08 -18.00 -0.96
CA LEU A 208 0.16 -18.97 0.10
C LEU A 208 1.67 -19.14 0.35
N ARG A 209 2.06 -19.17 1.62
CA ARG A 209 3.41 -19.58 2.05
C ARG A 209 3.47 -21.03 2.51
N ASP A 210 2.33 -21.56 2.96
CA ASP A 210 2.16 -22.94 3.41
C ASP A 210 1.01 -23.60 2.65
N ASP A 211 0.97 -24.93 2.64
CA ASP A 211 -0.18 -25.67 2.11
C ASP A 211 -1.44 -25.33 2.91
N TRP A 212 -2.52 -25.07 2.21
CA TRP A 212 -3.81 -24.72 2.84
C TRP A 212 -4.94 -25.61 2.37
N THR A 213 -5.59 -26.28 3.32
CA THR A 213 -6.77 -27.10 3.04
C THR A 213 -8.02 -26.37 3.50
N VAL A 214 -8.88 -26.00 2.58
CA VAL A 214 -10.11 -25.25 2.81
C VAL A 214 -11.15 -25.58 1.74
N GLY A 215 -12.45 -25.56 2.09
CA GLY A 215 -13.54 -25.85 1.13
C GLY A 215 -13.47 -27.24 0.48
N GLY A 216 -12.80 -28.19 1.12
CA GLY A 216 -12.60 -29.54 0.57
C GLY A 216 -11.49 -29.68 -0.46
N ALA A 217 -10.73 -28.61 -0.74
CA ALA A 217 -9.57 -28.59 -1.62
C ALA A 217 -8.29 -28.29 -0.85
N THR A 218 -7.15 -28.76 -1.33
CA THR A 218 -5.81 -28.43 -0.81
C THR A 218 -5.06 -27.63 -1.85
N TYR A 219 -4.63 -26.43 -1.48
CA TYR A 219 -3.83 -25.53 -2.29
C TYR A 219 -2.38 -25.53 -1.80
N ARG A 220 -1.43 -25.59 -2.72
CA ARG A 220 -0.01 -25.72 -2.37
C ARG A 220 0.61 -24.40 -1.94
N ALA A 221 1.61 -24.48 -1.08
CA ALA A 221 2.52 -23.37 -0.79
C ALA A 221 3.07 -22.73 -2.09
N GLY A 222 3.13 -21.41 -2.15
CA GLY A 222 3.56 -20.65 -3.33
C GLY A 222 2.48 -20.43 -4.38
N SER A 223 1.26 -20.92 -4.19
CA SER A 223 0.13 -20.66 -5.08
C SER A 223 -0.43 -19.26 -4.89
N LEU A 224 -0.92 -18.66 -5.98
CA LEU A 224 -1.73 -17.44 -5.99
C LEU A 224 -3.19 -17.82 -6.27
N LEU A 225 -4.05 -17.51 -5.32
CA LEU A 225 -5.48 -17.80 -5.37
C LEU A 225 -6.28 -16.52 -5.51
N ALA A 226 -7.43 -16.61 -6.17
CA ALA A 226 -8.40 -15.52 -6.25
C ALA A 226 -9.80 -16.00 -5.85
N ALA A 227 -10.53 -15.15 -5.14
CA ALA A 227 -11.95 -15.33 -4.83
C ALA A 227 -12.69 -14.00 -4.95
N ARG A 228 -14.01 -14.04 -5.10
CA ARG A 228 -14.86 -12.86 -4.90
C ARG A 228 -14.83 -12.50 -3.42
N PHE A 229 -14.46 -11.25 -3.12
CA PHE A 229 -14.25 -10.83 -1.72
C PHE A 229 -15.51 -10.90 -0.87
N ASP A 230 -16.64 -10.43 -1.43
CA ASP A 230 -17.90 -10.39 -0.70
C ASP A 230 -18.47 -11.81 -0.51
N ASP A 231 -18.30 -12.72 -1.50
CA ASP A 231 -18.69 -14.14 -1.39
C ASP A 231 -17.82 -14.85 -0.35
N PHE A 232 -16.52 -14.56 -0.32
CA PHE A 232 -15.61 -15.07 0.70
C PHE A 232 -16.01 -14.62 2.11
N LEU A 233 -16.41 -13.35 2.29
CA LEU A 233 -16.92 -12.85 3.56
C LEU A 233 -18.25 -13.50 3.94
N ALA A 234 -19.07 -13.88 2.95
CA ALA A 234 -20.31 -14.63 3.17
C ALA A 234 -20.10 -16.13 3.48
N GLY A 235 -18.85 -16.60 3.43
CA GLY A 235 -18.49 -17.98 3.80
C GLY A 235 -18.13 -18.88 2.62
N ASP A 236 -18.15 -18.40 1.38
CA ASP A 236 -17.64 -19.16 0.23
C ASP A 236 -16.13 -19.41 0.38
N ARG A 237 -15.70 -20.60 0.02
CA ARG A 237 -14.30 -21.04 0.06
C ARG A 237 -13.85 -21.63 -1.28
N GLY A 238 -14.58 -21.34 -2.36
CA GLY A 238 -14.18 -21.65 -3.74
C GLY A 238 -13.14 -20.67 -4.26
N PHE A 239 -11.94 -21.16 -4.56
CA PHE A 239 -10.87 -20.31 -5.11
C PHE A 239 -10.54 -20.71 -6.54
N THR A 240 -10.28 -19.69 -7.36
CA THR A 240 -9.62 -19.86 -8.66
C THR A 240 -8.10 -19.83 -8.45
N VAL A 241 -7.41 -20.87 -8.91
CA VAL A 241 -5.93 -20.91 -8.88
C VAL A 241 -5.40 -20.09 -10.06
N LEU A 242 -4.82 -18.93 -9.78
CA LEU A 242 -4.23 -18.06 -10.79
C LEU A 242 -2.80 -18.49 -11.15
N PHE A 243 -2.07 -19.04 -10.16
CA PHE A 243 -0.76 -19.61 -10.33
C PHE A 243 -0.56 -20.75 -9.33
N GLU A 244 0.05 -21.83 -9.77
CA GLU A 244 0.52 -22.92 -8.94
C GLU A 244 1.99 -23.19 -9.26
N PRO A 245 2.89 -23.30 -8.26
CA PRO A 245 4.31 -23.52 -8.47
C PRO A 245 4.57 -24.95 -9.00
N THR A 246 5.65 -25.08 -9.78
CA THR A 246 6.17 -26.37 -10.25
C THR A 246 7.61 -26.56 -9.75
N ALA A 247 8.26 -27.65 -10.15
CA ALA A 247 9.67 -27.87 -9.80
C ALA A 247 10.60 -26.78 -10.35
N THR A 248 10.20 -26.07 -11.42
CA THR A 248 11.02 -25.06 -12.10
C THR A 248 10.42 -23.65 -12.04
N THR A 249 9.18 -23.51 -11.59
CA THR A 249 8.50 -22.21 -11.57
C THR A 249 8.08 -21.78 -10.18
N SER A 250 8.25 -20.49 -9.89
CA SER A 250 7.80 -19.85 -8.66
C SER A 250 7.18 -18.49 -8.94
N LEU A 251 6.28 -18.03 -8.07
CA LEU A 251 5.73 -16.68 -8.12
C LEU A 251 6.80 -15.69 -7.67
N ALA A 252 7.10 -14.70 -8.51
CA ALA A 252 7.98 -13.58 -8.14
C ALA A 252 7.20 -12.36 -7.69
N GLY A 253 5.90 -12.32 -7.95
CA GLY A 253 4.97 -11.30 -7.51
C GLY A 253 3.81 -11.09 -8.47
N ALA A 254 2.81 -10.39 -7.99
CA ALA A 254 1.63 -10.02 -8.75
C ALA A 254 1.30 -8.53 -8.52
N THR A 255 0.83 -7.84 -9.55
CA THR A 255 0.47 -6.43 -9.44
C THR A 255 -0.74 -6.10 -10.30
N TRP A 256 -1.63 -5.27 -9.76
CA TRP A 256 -2.80 -4.83 -10.48
C TRP A 256 -2.50 -3.61 -11.34
N THR A 257 -2.95 -3.67 -12.58
CA THR A 257 -3.23 -2.48 -13.40
C THR A 257 -4.67 -2.04 -13.19
N ARG A 258 -5.15 -1.12 -14.02
CA ARG A 258 -6.55 -0.70 -13.95
C ARG A 258 -7.54 -1.85 -14.16
N HIS A 259 -7.26 -2.75 -15.11
CA HIS A 259 -8.20 -3.79 -15.55
C HIS A 259 -7.63 -5.20 -15.54
N HIS A 260 -6.33 -5.36 -15.27
CA HIS A 260 -5.66 -6.65 -15.36
C HIS A 260 -4.77 -6.88 -14.15
N LEU A 261 -4.53 -8.13 -13.82
CA LEU A 261 -3.50 -8.57 -12.89
C LEU A 261 -2.28 -9.01 -13.71
N VAL A 262 -1.13 -8.40 -13.49
CA VAL A 262 0.14 -8.84 -14.08
C VAL A 262 0.83 -9.73 -13.07
N VAL A 263 1.10 -10.97 -13.47
CA VAL A 263 1.78 -11.98 -12.64
C VAL A 263 3.17 -12.20 -13.22
N ASN A 264 4.18 -12.03 -12.37
CA ASN A 264 5.56 -12.33 -12.70
C ASN A 264 5.92 -13.72 -12.17
N VAL A 265 6.27 -14.60 -13.07
CA VAL A 265 6.71 -15.98 -12.78
C VAL A 265 8.19 -16.10 -13.07
N LEU A 266 8.95 -16.64 -12.11
CA LEU A 266 10.29 -17.13 -12.36
C LEU A 266 10.19 -18.55 -12.93
N ASP A 267 10.74 -18.73 -14.14
CA ASP A 267 10.84 -20.02 -14.82
C ASP A 267 12.33 -20.28 -15.09
N ASP A 268 12.94 -21.19 -14.35
CA ASP A 268 14.39 -21.42 -14.37
C ASP A 268 15.20 -20.10 -14.31
N VAL A 269 14.93 -19.26 -13.30
CA VAL A 269 15.53 -17.93 -13.08
C VAL A 269 15.23 -16.85 -14.14
N LYS A 270 14.36 -17.13 -15.10
CA LYS A 270 13.90 -16.17 -16.10
C LYS A 270 12.52 -15.62 -15.73
N ASN A 271 12.37 -14.30 -15.74
CA ASN A 271 11.07 -13.69 -15.54
C ASN A 271 10.17 -13.89 -16.75
N ARG A 272 8.96 -14.37 -16.52
CA ARG A 272 7.86 -14.40 -17.48
C ARG A 272 6.69 -13.60 -16.94
N LEU A 273 6.22 -12.63 -17.70
CA LEU A 273 5.05 -11.84 -17.33
C LEU A 273 3.81 -12.41 -18.00
N HIS A 274 2.81 -12.68 -17.18
CA HIS A 274 1.48 -13.07 -17.62
C HIS A 274 0.49 -11.97 -17.26
N VAL A 275 -0.39 -11.64 -18.20
CA VAL A 275 -1.50 -10.73 -17.99
C VAL A 275 -2.75 -11.59 -17.78
N LEU A 276 -3.35 -11.46 -16.61
CA LEU A 276 -4.58 -12.12 -16.25
C LEU A 276 -5.72 -11.09 -16.28
N THR A 277 -6.72 -11.36 -17.08
CA THR A 277 -7.92 -10.52 -17.19
C THR A 277 -9.03 -11.16 -16.39
N PRO A 278 -9.53 -10.51 -15.32
CA PRO A 278 -10.66 -11.04 -14.59
C PRO A 278 -11.94 -11.02 -15.45
N PRO A 279 -12.93 -11.87 -15.13
CA PRO A 279 -14.14 -12.02 -15.93
C PRO A 279 -14.93 -10.74 -16.21
N ASP A 280 -14.85 -9.79 -15.30
CA ASP A 280 -15.61 -8.53 -15.29
C ASP A 280 -14.79 -7.30 -15.73
N ALA A 281 -13.58 -7.48 -16.23
CA ALA A 281 -12.69 -6.39 -16.66
C ALA A 281 -13.31 -5.50 -17.78
N GLY A 282 -14.29 -6.01 -18.50
CA GLY A 282 -15.00 -5.30 -19.56
C GLY A 282 -16.24 -4.52 -19.11
N GLY A 283 -16.54 -4.46 -17.81
CA GLY A 283 -17.73 -3.76 -17.30
C GLY A 283 -19.04 -4.54 -17.50
N ALA A 284 -18.96 -5.82 -17.86
CA ALA A 284 -20.15 -6.69 -17.88
C ALA A 284 -20.65 -6.90 -16.44
N VAL A 285 -21.84 -6.43 -16.16
CA VAL A 285 -22.52 -6.59 -14.86
C VAL A 285 -23.55 -7.69 -15.02
N GLY A 286 -23.38 -8.83 -14.35
CA GLY A 286 -24.37 -9.92 -14.32
C GLY A 286 -23.77 -11.22 -13.78
N GLN A 287 -24.66 -12.11 -13.32
CA GLN A 287 -24.31 -13.42 -12.75
C GLN A 287 -23.50 -14.28 -13.75
N GLU A 288 -23.76 -14.18 -15.05
CA GLU A 288 -23.03 -14.91 -16.10
C GLU A 288 -21.57 -14.42 -16.26
N ALA A 289 -21.28 -13.16 -15.92
CA ALA A 289 -19.92 -12.64 -15.93
C ALA A 289 -19.12 -13.09 -14.68
N ALA A 290 -19.81 -13.43 -13.59
CA ALA A 290 -19.17 -13.85 -12.34
C ALA A 290 -18.53 -15.25 -12.45
N ASP A 291 -19.09 -16.14 -13.25
CA ASP A 291 -18.66 -17.53 -13.42
C ASP A 291 -17.68 -17.73 -14.59
N ALA A 292 -17.40 -16.68 -15.37
CA ALA A 292 -16.48 -16.78 -16.49
C ALA A 292 -15.03 -16.97 -15.98
N PRO A 293 -14.18 -17.73 -16.70
CA PRO A 293 -12.80 -17.93 -16.28
C PRO A 293 -11.94 -16.67 -16.47
N TRP A 294 -10.91 -16.55 -15.64
CA TRP A 294 -9.85 -15.59 -15.88
C TRP A 294 -9.15 -15.90 -17.21
N VAL A 295 -8.99 -14.89 -18.06
CA VAL A 295 -8.29 -15.03 -19.33
C VAL A 295 -6.80 -14.74 -19.10
N ARG A 296 -5.93 -15.70 -19.47
CA ARG A 296 -4.48 -15.57 -19.35
C ARG A 296 -3.84 -15.34 -20.71
N SER A 297 -2.96 -14.36 -20.80
CA SER A 297 -2.09 -14.12 -21.95
C SER A 297 -0.65 -13.91 -21.47
N GLU A 298 0.33 -14.31 -22.28
CA GLU A 298 1.72 -14.01 -22.05
C GLU A 298 2.07 -12.66 -22.70
N LEU A 299 2.88 -11.84 -22.00
CA LEU A 299 3.38 -10.58 -22.57
C LEU A 299 4.63 -10.88 -23.39
N PRO A 300 4.59 -10.86 -24.74
CA PRO A 300 5.71 -11.21 -25.57
C PRO A 300 6.79 -10.13 -25.56
N GLY A 301 8.04 -10.51 -25.74
CA GLY A 301 9.12 -9.60 -26.10
C GLY A 301 9.86 -8.91 -24.96
N LEU A 302 9.67 -9.34 -23.71
CA LEU A 302 10.53 -8.88 -22.63
C LEU A 302 11.88 -9.59 -22.70
N PRO A 303 13.03 -8.85 -22.73
CA PRO A 303 14.34 -9.50 -22.67
C PRO A 303 14.46 -10.22 -21.33
N ALA A 304 14.77 -11.51 -21.36
CA ALA A 304 15.13 -12.30 -20.20
C ALA A 304 16.44 -11.75 -19.58
N ARG A 305 16.36 -10.71 -18.76
CA ARG A 305 17.50 -10.25 -17.96
C ARG A 305 17.39 -10.87 -16.57
N GLY A 306 18.23 -11.87 -16.34
CA GLY A 306 18.55 -12.30 -15.00
C GLY A 306 19.14 -11.12 -14.22
N ALA A 307 18.88 -11.05 -12.91
CA ALA A 307 19.54 -10.12 -12.01
C ALA A 307 21.05 -10.35 -12.03
N GLY A 308 21.75 -9.59 -12.84
CA GLY A 308 23.22 -9.57 -12.95
C GLY A 308 23.68 -8.14 -13.06
N ALA A 309 24.44 -7.69 -12.08
CA ALA A 309 25.07 -6.38 -12.06
C ALA A 309 26.01 -6.21 -13.26
N GLY A 310 26.02 -5.02 -13.86
CA GLY A 310 27.17 -4.48 -14.55
C GLY A 310 27.05 -4.19 -16.05
N GLY A 311 27.26 -2.93 -16.42
CA GLY A 311 27.93 -2.53 -17.66
C GLY A 311 27.04 -2.01 -18.80
N ALA A 312 27.00 -0.70 -18.91
CA ALA A 312 26.53 0.04 -20.08
C ALA A 312 27.35 -0.24 -21.32
N ARG A 313 26.70 -0.39 -22.47
CA ARG A 313 27.09 0.19 -23.77
C ARG A 313 25.95 0.07 -24.78
N GLY A 314 25.77 1.16 -25.57
CA GLY A 314 24.66 1.43 -26.46
C GLY A 314 24.65 0.59 -27.75
N GLY A 315 23.53 0.65 -28.43
CA GLY A 315 23.24 0.10 -29.75
C GLY A 315 21.77 0.29 -30.05
N GLU A 316 21.45 1.25 -30.95
CA GLU A 316 20.13 1.44 -31.54
C GLU A 316 19.74 0.24 -32.39
N GLU A 317 18.52 -0.24 -32.25
CA GLU A 317 17.76 -0.83 -33.38
C GLU A 317 16.25 -0.69 -33.13
N SER A 318 15.59 -0.17 -34.17
CA SER A 318 14.17 0.12 -34.30
C SER A 318 13.36 -1.16 -34.48
N GLY A 319 12.33 -1.34 -33.66
CA GLY A 319 11.30 -2.38 -33.86
C GLY A 319 10.02 -2.00 -33.14
N GLY A 320 8.92 -1.88 -33.91
CA GLY A 320 7.60 -1.42 -33.43
C GLY A 320 7.05 -2.26 -32.30
N GLY A 321 7.12 -1.75 -31.08
CA GLY A 321 6.56 -2.35 -29.89
C GLY A 321 5.17 -1.80 -29.61
N GLN A 322 4.22 -2.69 -29.34
CA GLN A 322 2.92 -2.29 -28.76
C GLN A 322 3.17 -1.70 -27.37
N THR A 323 2.80 -0.45 -27.20
CA THR A 323 2.89 0.24 -25.92
C THR A 323 1.79 -0.26 -25.00
N VAL A 324 2.13 -1.08 -24.00
CA VAL A 324 1.23 -1.37 -22.89
C VAL A 324 1.30 -0.19 -21.94
N VAL A 325 0.26 0.63 -21.91
CA VAL A 325 0.13 1.72 -20.94
C VAL A 325 -0.21 1.09 -19.59
N LEU A 326 0.80 0.93 -18.76
CA LEU A 326 0.62 0.59 -17.34
C LEU A 326 0.27 1.89 -16.61
N ASP A 327 -1.01 2.06 -16.27
CA ASP A 327 -1.42 3.15 -15.40
C ASP A 327 -0.67 3.05 -14.06
N ARG A 328 -0.27 4.19 -13.52
CA ARG A 328 0.51 4.31 -12.27
C ARG A 328 -0.04 3.38 -11.19
N VAL A 329 0.71 2.33 -10.86
CA VAL A 329 0.41 1.48 -9.72
C VAL A 329 0.84 2.23 -8.46
N ARG A 330 -0.11 2.71 -7.69
CA ARG A 330 0.11 3.12 -6.31
C ARG A 330 -0.04 1.91 -5.42
N ALA A 331 1.05 1.48 -4.79
CA ALA A 331 0.97 0.67 -3.59
C ALA A 331 0.38 1.56 -2.48
N GLN A 332 -0.92 1.43 -2.19
CA GLN A 332 -1.51 1.95 -0.97
C GLN A 332 -1.49 0.82 0.06
N GLY A 333 -0.81 1.08 1.17
CA GLY A 333 -1.05 0.35 2.40
C GLY A 333 -0.40 -1.01 2.55
N ALA A 334 0.77 -1.24 1.99
CA ALA A 334 1.63 -2.30 2.51
C ALA A 334 2.53 -1.71 3.59
N GLY A 335 2.53 -2.33 4.74
CA GLY A 335 3.47 -1.97 5.81
C GLY A 335 4.90 -1.95 5.31
N MET A 336 5.74 -1.13 5.91
CA MET A 336 7.06 -0.67 5.43
C MET A 336 8.05 -1.73 4.92
N ARG A 337 7.74 -3.03 4.97
CA ARG A 337 8.63 -4.10 4.47
C ARG A 337 8.09 -4.87 3.27
N GLY A 338 6.80 -4.89 3.03
CA GLY A 338 6.21 -5.44 1.82
C GLY A 338 6.38 -4.52 0.60
N ALA A 339 6.34 -3.21 0.81
CA ALA A 339 6.49 -2.19 -0.22
C ALA A 339 7.86 -2.20 -0.91
N ALA A 340 8.94 -2.55 -0.20
CA ALA A 340 10.29 -2.62 -0.77
C ALA A 340 10.45 -3.74 -1.82
N ARG A 341 9.63 -4.79 -1.78
CA ARG A 341 9.64 -5.84 -2.81
C ARG A 341 8.72 -5.53 -4.00
N ALA A 342 7.63 -4.83 -3.78
CA ALA A 342 6.72 -4.41 -4.85
C ALA A 342 7.26 -3.26 -5.71
N LEU A 343 8.21 -2.47 -5.20
CA LEU A 343 8.79 -1.32 -5.87
C LEU A 343 10.01 -1.63 -6.75
N SER A 344 10.52 -2.85 -6.75
CA SER A 344 11.71 -3.18 -7.56
C SER A 344 11.41 -3.66 -8.98
N PHE A 345 10.21 -3.50 -9.50
CA PHE A 345 9.98 -3.53 -10.93
C PHE A 345 10.44 -2.22 -11.58
N GLY A 346 11.70 -1.88 -11.38
CA GLY A 346 12.39 -0.97 -12.27
C GLY A 346 12.52 -1.65 -13.63
N ILE A 347 11.57 -1.46 -14.51
CA ILE A 347 11.76 -1.71 -15.94
C ILE A 347 12.67 -0.60 -16.45
N ASN A 348 13.95 -0.66 -16.06
CA ASN A 348 14.99 0.17 -16.63
C ASN A 348 15.27 -0.35 -18.05
N GLY A 349 14.74 0.32 -19.04
CA GLY A 349 15.05 0.04 -20.44
C GLY A 349 13.88 0.02 -21.41
N LEU A 350 12.65 0.16 -20.97
CA LEU A 350 11.55 0.51 -21.86
C LEU A 350 11.28 2.00 -21.65
N GLY A 351 11.37 2.80 -22.69
CA GLY A 351 11.05 4.22 -22.70
C GLY A 351 9.57 4.44 -22.39
N LEU A 352 9.21 4.23 -21.14
CA LEU A 352 7.90 4.57 -20.60
C LEU A 352 8.00 5.99 -20.06
N SER A 353 7.50 6.95 -20.81
CA SER A 353 7.20 8.29 -20.32
C SER A 353 6.13 8.15 -19.23
N LEU A 354 6.48 8.54 -18.01
CA LEU A 354 5.58 8.69 -16.87
C LEU A 354 4.71 9.94 -17.02
#